data_919a6c9ff35a847c0a9f29b0a366b3cc
#
_entry.id   919a6c9ff35a847c0a9f29b0a366b3cc
#
_cell.length_a   1.000
_cell.length_b   1.000
_cell.length_c   1.000
_cell.angle_alpha   90.00
_cell.angle_beta   90.00
_cell.angle_gamma   90.00
#
_symmetry.space_group_name_H-M   'P 1'
#
loop_
_entity.id
_entity.type
_entity.pdbx_description
1 polymer ?
#
loop_
_entity_poly.entity_id
_entity_poly.type
_entity_poly.pdbx_seq_one_letter_code
_entity_poly.pdbx_strand_id
1 'polypeptide(L)'
;MPRLYFDANATTPPHPEVVETVRKAMVDDWGNPTSTHREGQRARHRIEEARREIALSLGVAPGELVFCASATEALHLLLRGLQPDLGDRPAAVFPGEHSACLNPLRDWSRVAWLPEVPRDCATVVQMAANNETGLLYAMPAVLDAVRIQDCAQAWGKVPVDLSACDAAVFSAHKIGGPRGAALLWMRAGLPWEPVMKGPQERRRRGGTEDLPAILGCAVAVRHLPERQAVNTALVALRDAFEAEITSWNRDIEVIGLGSPRLPNTSCVLFRGHHGEALHASLDMAGFAVSTGSACHSGSVKPSHAITTLGYSLEDAGSVLRFSMLPEARPDEVEALAAALKRLIPSG
;
A
#
# COMPACT_ATOMS: atom_id res chain seq x y z
N MET A 1 -13.70 23.27 14.23
CA MET A 1 -14.33 22.35 13.27
C MET A 1 -13.78 20.94 13.53
N PRO A 2 -14.52 19.86 13.31
CA PRO A 2 -13.94 18.53 13.35
C PRO A 2 -12.78 18.44 12.34
N ARG A 3 -11.74 17.68 12.70
CA ARG A 3 -10.58 17.49 11.83
C ARG A 3 -10.97 16.61 10.62
N LEU A 4 -10.61 17.05 9.41
CA LEU A 4 -10.87 16.33 8.17
C LEU A 4 -9.63 15.55 7.73
N TYR A 5 -9.82 14.30 7.29
CA TYR A 5 -8.73 13.36 7.02
C TYR A 5 -8.61 13.06 5.53
N PHE A 6 -7.55 13.55 4.92
CA PHE A 6 -7.18 13.37 3.52
C PHE A 6 -5.84 12.64 3.35
N ASP A 7 -5.55 11.70 4.24
CA ASP A 7 -4.31 10.89 4.22
C ASP A 7 -4.59 9.37 4.22
N ALA A 8 -5.63 8.94 3.52
CA ALA A 8 -6.06 7.54 3.46
C ALA A 8 -4.97 6.58 2.91
N ASN A 9 -4.04 7.08 2.10
CA ASN A 9 -2.92 6.27 1.59
C ASN A 9 -1.86 5.99 2.66
N ALA A 10 -1.75 6.80 3.72
CA ALA A 10 -0.88 6.49 4.84
C ALA A 10 -1.48 5.37 5.72
N THR A 11 -2.75 5.50 6.07
CA THR A 11 -3.55 4.48 6.79
C THR A 11 -5.02 4.85 6.71
N THR A 12 -5.91 3.88 6.88
CA THR A 12 -7.34 4.12 6.99
C THR A 12 -7.83 3.81 8.39
N PRO A 13 -8.83 4.53 8.91
CA PRO A 13 -9.51 4.13 10.14
C PRO A 13 -10.05 2.70 9.99
N PRO A 14 -9.90 1.85 11.03
CA PRO A 14 -10.48 0.51 10.97
C PRO A 14 -12.01 0.59 10.96
N HIS A 15 -12.64 -0.29 10.17
CA HIS A 15 -14.09 -0.42 10.17
C HIS A 15 -14.60 -0.80 11.58
N PRO A 16 -15.76 -0.30 12.06
CA PRO A 16 -16.26 -0.61 13.40
C PRO A 16 -16.38 -2.11 13.70
N GLU A 17 -16.80 -2.93 12.73
CA GLU A 17 -16.84 -4.39 12.87
C GLU A 17 -15.45 -5.00 13.04
N VAL A 18 -14.43 -4.44 12.39
CA VAL A 18 -13.02 -4.84 12.59
C VAL A 18 -12.59 -4.62 14.02
N VAL A 19 -12.87 -3.43 14.56
CA VAL A 19 -12.53 -3.08 15.97
C VAL A 19 -13.18 -4.06 16.94
N GLU A 20 -14.48 -4.35 16.76
CA GLU A 20 -15.21 -5.27 17.63
C GLU A 20 -14.71 -6.70 17.50
N THR A 21 -14.37 -7.15 16.28
CA THR A 21 -13.81 -8.49 16.05
C THR A 21 -12.46 -8.66 16.73
N VAL A 22 -11.56 -7.66 16.57
CA VAL A 22 -10.24 -7.66 17.24
C VAL A 22 -10.41 -7.70 18.75
N ARG A 23 -11.28 -6.85 19.32
CA ARG A 23 -11.57 -6.82 20.75
C ARG A 23 -12.05 -8.17 21.28
N LYS A 24 -13.02 -8.80 20.58
CA LYS A 24 -13.54 -10.13 20.97
C LYS A 24 -12.45 -11.20 20.88
N ALA A 25 -11.65 -11.19 19.80
CA ALA A 25 -10.59 -12.17 19.62
C ALA A 25 -9.53 -12.09 20.74
N MET A 26 -9.19 -10.88 21.19
CA MET A 26 -8.26 -10.72 22.33
C MET A 26 -8.80 -11.31 23.64
N VAL A 27 -10.11 -11.33 23.84
CA VAL A 27 -10.76 -11.86 25.04
C VAL A 27 -11.00 -13.36 24.93
N ASP A 28 -11.49 -13.83 23.78
CA ASP A 28 -12.07 -15.17 23.62
C ASP A 28 -11.11 -16.16 22.94
N ASP A 29 -10.21 -15.70 22.07
CA ASP A 29 -9.39 -16.55 21.20
C ASP A 29 -7.86 -16.43 21.50
N TRP A 30 -7.50 -16.20 22.76
CA TRP A 30 -6.12 -15.96 23.23
C TRP A 30 -5.20 -17.19 23.19
N GLY A 31 -5.71 -18.38 22.86
CA GLY A 31 -4.94 -19.61 22.83
C GLY A 31 -3.82 -19.60 21.80
N ASN A 32 -2.68 -20.21 22.13
CA ASN A 32 -1.59 -20.36 21.14
C ASN A 32 -2.00 -21.38 20.06
N PRO A 33 -2.01 -21.02 18.77
CA PRO A 33 -2.46 -21.91 17.68
C PRO A 33 -1.63 -23.20 17.53
N THR A 34 -0.40 -23.25 18.07
CA THR A 34 0.44 -24.46 18.03
C THR A 34 0.12 -25.46 19.14
N SER A 35 -0.65 -25.05 20.17
CA SER A 35 -1.03 -25.93 21.29
C SER A 35 -2.05 -26.97 20.86
N THR A 36 -1.97 -28.17 21.49
CA THR A 36 -2.85 -29.30 21.19
C THR A 36 -4.15 -29.30 22.01
N HIS A 37 -4.24 -28.50 23.07
CA HIS A 37 -5.45 -28.33 23.87
C HIS A 37 -6.52 -27.50 23.14
N ARG A 38 -7.74 -27.52 23.70
CA ARG A 38 -8.94 -26.97 23.08
C ARG A 38 -8.78 -25.49 22.64
N GLU A 39 -8.18 -24.64 23.46
CA GLU A 39 -7.98 -23.21 23.19
C GLU A 39 -7.04 -23.00 21.99
N GLY A 40 -5.97 -23.79 21.90
CA GLY A 40 -5.04 -23.72 20.77
C GLY A 40 -5.66 -24.24 19.48
N GLN A 41 -6.42 -25.34 19.56
CA GLN A 41 -7.15 -25.87 18.39
C GLN A 41 -8.20 -24.87 17.89
N ARG A 42 -8.92 -24.20 18.80
CA ARG A 42 -9.86 -23.13 18.45
C ARG A 42 -9.17 -21.98 17.75
N ALA A 43 -8.06 -21.47 18.30
CA ALA A 43 -7.29 -20.40 17.70
C ALA A 43 -6.81 -20.75 16.29
N ARG A 44 -6.26 -21.97 16.10
CA ARG A 44 -5.86 -22.47 14.78
C ARG A 44 -7.02 -22.54 13.80
N HIS A 45 -8.17 -23.04 14.23
CA HIS A 45 -9.36 -23.13 13.41
C HIS A 45 -9.79 -21.75 12.89
N ARG A 46 -9.82 -20.76 13.78
CA ARG A 46 -10.16 -19.37 13.44
C ARG A 46 -9.19 -18.76 12.42
N ILE A 47 -7.89 -18.99 12.56
CA ILE A 47 -6.88 -18.53 11.58
C ILE A 47 -7.14 -19.17 10.21
N GLU A 48 -7.40 -20.48 10.16
CA GLU A 48 -7.64 -21.17 8.89
C GLU A 48 -8.98 -20.79 8.25
N GLU A 49 -10.01 -20.44 9.02
CA GLU A 49 -11.24 -19.83 8.49
C GLU A 49 -10.97 -18.49 7.83
N ALA A 50 -10.29 -17.58 8.53
CA ALA A 50 -9.90 -16.29 8.00
C ALA A 50 -9.03 -16.42 6.72
N ARG A 51 -8.10 -17.38 6.72
CA ARG A 51 -7.26 -17.67 5.55
C ARG A 51 -8.08 -18.10 4.33
N ARG A 52 -9.07 -18.98 4.51
CA ARG A 52 -9.95 -19.43 3.43
C ARG A 52 -10.78 -18.28 2.86
N GLU A 53 -11.33 -17.44 3.74
CA GLU A 53 -12.12 -16.27 3.36
C GLU A 53 -11.31 -15.26 2.54
N ILE A 54 -10.12 -14.92 3.00
CA ILE A 54 -9.21 -14.00 2.31
C ILE A 54 -8.74 -14.59 0.96
N ALA A 55 -8.38 -15.87 0.95
CA ALA A 55 -7.96 -16.57 -0.27
C ALA A 55 -9.07 -16.58 -1.33
N LEU A 56 -10.31 -16.82 -0.91
CA LEU A 56 -11.48 -16.77 -1.81
C LEU A 56 -11.65 -15.37 -2.43
N SER A 57 -11.51 -14.32 -1.63
CA SER A 57 -11.61 -12.94 -2.12
C SER A 57 -10.51 -12.56 -3.12
N LEU A 58 -9.31 -13.16 -2.99
CA LEU A 58 -8.18 -12.95 -3.90
C LEU A 58 -8.18 -13.93 -5.09
N GLY A 59 -9.06 -14.94 -5.12
CA GLY A 59 -9.08 -15.96 -6.16
C GLY A 59 -7.88 -16.90 -6.14
N VAL A 60 -7.29 -17.15 -4.96
CA VAL A 60 -6.07 -17.97 -4.78
C VAL A 60 -6.31 -19.15 -3.84
N ALA A 61 -5.38 -20.10 -3.81
CA ALA A 61 -5.46 -21.22 -2.87
C ALA A 61 -5.06 -20.76 -1.44
N PRO A 62 -5.78 -21.20 -0.38
CA PRO A 62 -5.43 -20.85 1.00
C PRO A 62 -3.99 -21.24 1.38
N GLY A 63 -3.47 -22.31 0.74
CA GLY A 63 -2.11 -22.76 0.92
C GLY A 63 -1.02 -21.82 0.40
N GLU A 64 -1.36 -20.88 -0.47
CA GLU A 64 -0.44 -19.91 -1.08
C GLU A 64 -0.30 -18.62 -0.24
N LEU A 65 -1.18 -18.41 0.76
CA LEU A 65 -1.12 -17.24 1.64
C LEU A 65 -0.22 -17.48 2.85
N VAL A 66 0.52 -16.45 3.23
CA VAL A 66 1.30 -16.33 4.47
C VAL A 66 0.88 -15.05 5.18
N PHE A 67 0.51 -15.15 6.45
CA PHE A 67 0.24 -13.99 7.29
C PHE A 67 1.54 -13.35 7.76
N CYS A 68 1.62 -12.04 7.65
CA CYS A 68 2.74 -11.19 8.07
C CYS A 68 2.21 -10.04 8.93
N ALA A 69 3.07 -9.40 9.71
CA ALA A 69 2.69 -8.25 10.52
C ALA A 69 2.58 -6.95 9.69
N SER A 70 3.25 -6.87 8.55
CA SER A 70 3.22 -5.71 7.66
C SER A 70 3.60 -6.10 6.23
N ALA A 71 3.21 -5.28 5.23
CA ALA A 71 3.70 -5.46 3.86
C ALA A 71 5.23 -5.32 3.78
N THR A 72 5.83 -4.50 4.64
CA THR A 72 7.29 -4.39 4.78
C THR A 72 7.90 -5.74 5.17
N GLU A 73 7.38 -6.42 6.19
CA GLU A 73 7.83 -7.77 6.56
C GLU A 73 7.65 -8.74 5.38
N ALA A 74 6.48 -8.73 4.74
CA ALA A 74 6.17 -9.60 3.62
C ALA A 74 7.17 -9.43 2.46
N LEU A 75 7.48 -8.19 2.06
CA LEU A 75 8.48 -7.89 1.02
C LEU A 75 9.89 -8.34 1.42
N HIS A 76 10.30 -8.08 2.68
CA HIS A 76 11.59 -8.52 3.17
C HIS A 76 11.72 -10.04 3.18
N LEU A 77 10.69 -10.76 3.66
CA LEU A 77 10.69 -12.23 3.65
C LEU A 77 10.75 -12.76 2.23
N LEU A 78 9.96 -12.18 1.32
CA LEU A 78 9.89 -12.60 -0.08
C LEU A 78 11.24 -12.40 -0.78
N LEU A 79 11.74 -11.18 -0.81
CA LEU A 79 12.94 -10.83 -1.57
C LEU A 79 14.20 -11.51 -1.03
N ARG A 80 14.34 -11.61 0.30
CA ARG A 80 15.47 -12.32 0.91
C ARG A 80 15.36 -13.83 0.78
N GLY A 81 14.15 -14.37 0.78
CA GLY A 81 13.92 -15.81 0.62
C GLY A 81 14.13 -16.30 -0.83
N LEU A 82 14.00 -15.42 -1.83
CA LEU A 82 14.29 -15.72 -3.23
C LEU A 82 15.79 -15.67 -3.55
N GLN A 83 16.56 -14.85 -2.85
CA GLN A 83 17.96 -14.57 -3.16
C GLN A 83 18.84 -15.82 -3.28
N PRO A 84 18.74 -16.84 -2.38
CA PRO A 84 19.59 -18.04 -2.46
C PRO A 84 19.43 -18.82 -3.75
N ASP A 85 18.19 -18.93 -4.26
CA ASP A 85 17.88 -19.72 -5.46
C ASP A 85 18.13 -18.97 -6.77
N LEU A 86 18.18 -17.65 -6.73
CA LEU A 86 18.34 -16.81 -7.92
C LEU A 86 19.81 -16.44 -8.21
N GLY A 87 20.74 -16.70 -7.26
CA GLY A 87 22.17 -16.46 -7.41
C GLY A 87 22.51 -15.00 -7.72
N ASP A 88 23.51 -14.78 -8.59
CA ASP A 88 23.95 -13.45 -9.01
C ASP A 88 23.15 -12.84 -10.17
N ARG A 89 22.00 -13.43 -10.51
CA ARG A 89 21.11 -12.87 -11.54
C ARG A 89 20.49 -11.55 -11.06
N PRO A 90 20.31 -10.56 -11.96
CA PRO A 90 19.80 -9.25 -11.54
C PRO A 90 18.33 -9.26 -11.15
N ALA A 91 17.94 -8.32 -10.28
CA ALA A 91 16.56 -7.89 -10.10
C ALA A 91 16.27 -6.66 -10.96
N ALA A 92 15.20 -6.66 -11.74
CA ALA A 92 14.67 -5.46 -12.40
C ALA A 92 13.56 -4.84 -11.53
N VAL A 93 13.72 -3.58 -11.16
CA VAL A 93 12.89 -2.95 -10.14
C VAL A 93 12.35 -1.61 -10.64
N PHE A 94 11.09 -1.32 -10.36
CA PHE A 94 10.55 0.00 -10.62
C PHE A 94 11.24 1.04 -9.70
N PRO A 95 11.84 2.10 -10.25
CA PRO A 95 12.62 3.03 -9.43
C PRO A 95 11.77 3.86 -8.46
N GLY A 96 10.45 3.95 -8.66
CA GLY A 96 9.50 4.58 -7.75
C GLY A 96 8.90 3.66 -6.68
N GLU A 97 9.49 2.46 -6.46
CA GLU A 97 9.03 1.52 -5.43
C GLU A 97 9.13 2.08 -4.01
N HIS A 98 8.27 1.58 -3.14
CA HIS A 98 8.33 1.90 -1.72
C HIS A 98 9.65 1.41 -1.08
N SER A 99 10.15 2.13 -0.07
CA SER A 99 11.38 1.77 0.65
C SER A 99 11.39 0.36 1.23
N ALA A 100 10.22 -0.18 1.56
CA ALA A 100 10.06 -1.57 2.00
C ALA A 100 10.48 -2.60 0.94
N CYS A 101 10.39 -2.25 -0.35
CA CYS A 101 10.90 -3.03 -1.46
C CYS A 101 12.38 -2.73 -1.74
N LEU A 102 12.75 -1.45 -1.78
CA LEU A 102 14.10 -1.03 -2.15
C LEU A 102 15.17 -1.43 -1.12
N ASN A 103 14.84 -1.42 0.17
CA ASN A 103 15.82 -1.71 1.23
C ASN A 103 16.35 -3.15 1.18
N PRO A 104 15.53 -4.23 1.08
CA PRO A 104 16.07 -5.59 0.98
C PRO A 104 16.85 -5.84 -0.32
N LEU A 105 16.59 -5.07 -1.37
CA LEU A 105 17.32 -5.18 -2.64
C LEU A 105 18.74 -4.60 -2.58
N ARG A 106 19.09 -3.84 -1.55
CA ARG A 106 20.48 -3.38 -1.33
C ARG A 106 21.47 -4.52 -1.11
N ASP A 107 20.96 -5.67 -0.67
CA ASP A 107 21.78 -6.87 -0.45
C ASP A 107 21.96 -7.70 -1.75
N TRP A 108 21.32 -7.30 -2.86
CA TRP A 108 21.44 -7.95 -4.14
C TRP A 108 22.65 -7.44 -4.91
N SER A 109 23.42 -8.36 -5.51
CA SER A 109 24.65 -8.02 -6.24
C SER A 109 24.41 -7.18 -7.49
N ARG A 110 23.23 -7.34 -8.13
CA ARG A 110 22.86 -6.66 -9.37
C ARG A 110 21.39 -6.21 -9.34
N VAL A 111 21.16 -4.91 -9.49
CA VAL A 111 19.83 -4.31 -9.62
C VAL A 111 19.79 -3.47 -10.90
N ALA A 112 18.80 -3.73 -11.74
CA ALA A 112 18.46 -2.93 -12.91
C ALA A 112 17.19 -2.13 -12.62
N TRP A 113 17.03 -1.00 -13.30
CA TRP A 113 15.86 -0.14 -13.11
C TRP A 113 14.91 -0.25 -14.31
N LEU A 114 13.64 -0.51 -14.06
CA LEU A 114 12.62 -0.49 -15.12
C LEU A 114 12.59 0.89 -15.82
N PRO A 115 12.34 0.94 -17.13
CA PRO A 115 11.84 -0.17 -17.99
C PRO A 115 12.90 -1.13 -18.52
N GLU A 116 14.17 -0.97 -18.16
CA GLU A 116 15.24 -1.86 -18.62
C GLU A 116 15.18 -3.20 -17.87
N VAL A 117 14.97 -4.29 -18.59
CA VAL A 117 14.97 -5.65 -18.06
C VAL A 117 16.09 -6.45 -18.69
N PRO A 118 17.15 -6.81 -17.92
CA PRO A 118 18.22 -7.68 -18.40
C PRO A 118 17.69 -9.03 -18.87
N ARG A 119 18.32 -9.61 -19.91
CA ARG A 119 17.91 -10.93 -20.45
C ARG A 119 18.02 -12.06 -19.41
N ASP A 120 19.00 -11.95 -18.52
CA ASP A 120 19.25 -12.89 -17.42
C ASP A 120 18.53 -12.49 -16.12
N CYS A 121 17.52 -11.62 -16.20
CA CYS A 121 16.78 -11.14 -15.04
C CYS A 121 16.18 -12.31 -14.24
N ALA A 122 16.40 -12.31 -12.93
CA ALA A 122 15.89 -13.33 -12.04
C ALA A 122 14.51 -12.98 -11.48
N THR A 123 14.28 -11.69 -11.20
CA THR A 123 13.01 -11.20 -10.68
C THR A 123 12.70 -9.81 -11.20
N VAL A 124 11.41 -9.54 -11.38
CA VAL A 124 10.88 -8.21 -11.68
C VAL A 124 9.99 -7.78 -10.52
N VAL A 125 10.23 -6.57 -10.00
CA VAL A 125 9.44 -6.01 -8.92
C VAL A 125 8.76 -4.73 -9.39
N GLN A 126 7.44 -4.72 -9.35
CA GLN A 126 6.61 -3.60 -9.80
C GLN A 126 5.42 -3.41 -8.87
N MET A 127 5.28 -2.22 -8.25
CA MET A 127 4.06 -1.90 -7.51
C MET A 127 2.85 -1.80 -8.44
N ALA A 128 1.68 -2.24 -7.97
CA ALA A 128 0.43 -2.09 -8.72
C ALA A 128 -0.07 -0.64 -8.73
N ALA A 129 0.18 0.09 -7.64
CA ALA A 129 -0.18 1.50 -7.50
C ALA A 129 0.82 2.23 -6.62
N ASN A 130 1.23 3.43 -7.04
CA ASN A 130 2.14 4.24 -6.23
C ASN A 130 1.39 4.93 -5.09
N ASN A 131 1.96 4.87 -3.90
CA ASN A 131 1.35 5.43 -2.68
C ASN A 131 1.34 6.97 -2.64
N GLU A 132 2.18 7.64 -3.41
CA GLU A 132 2.29 9.10 -3.44
C GLU A 132 1.49 9.69 -4.60
N THR A 133 1.73 9.23 -5.81
CA THR A 133 1.11 9.77 -7.03
C THR A 133 -0.26 9.16 -7.33
N GLY A 134 -0.55 7.98 -6.80
CA GLY A 134 -1.73 7.20 -7.16
C GLY A 134 -1.64 6.52 -8.54
N LEU A 135 -0.57 6.72 -9.30
CA LEU A 135 -0.38 6.12 -10.63
C LEU A 135 -0.43 4.60 -10.55
N LEU A 136 -1.11 3.99 -11.52
CA LEU A 136 -1.23 2.54 -11.66
C LEU A 136 -0.18 2.02 -12.63
N TYR A 137 0.39 0.87 -12.31
CA TYR A 137 1.41 0.22 -13.12
C TYR A 137 1.03 -1.23 -13.41
N ALA A 138 1.11 -1.61 -14.66
CA ALA A 138 0.95 -3.00 -15.07
C ALA A 138 2.26 -3.77 -14.88
N MET A 139 2.18 -5.04 -14.48
CA MET A 139 3.34 -5.92 -14.40
C MET A 139 3.94 -6.10 -15.81
N PRO A 140 5.24 -5.86 -16.00
CA PRO A 140 5.90 -6.12 -17.28
C PRO A 140 5.79 -7.59 -17.70
N ALA A 141 5.53 -7.83 -18.98
CA ALA A 141 5.52 -9.17 -19.54
C ALA A 141 6.97 -9.66 -19.73
N VAL A 142 7.49 -10.36 -18.73
CA VAL A 142 8.85 -10.92 -18.73
C VAL A 142 8.74 -12.43 -18.59
N LEU A 143 9.41 -13.16 -19.48
CA LEU A 143 9.55 -14.61 -19.41
C LEU A 143 10.77 -14.95 -18.53
N ASP A 144 10.70 -16.10 -17.87
CA ASP A 144 11.79 -16.68 -17.06
C ASP A 144 12.26 -15.86 -15.85
N ALA A 145 11.48 -14.87 -15.40
CA ALA A 145 11.71 -14.13 -14.19
C ALA A 145 10.54 -14.27 -13.20
N VAL A 146 10.85 -14.29 -11.90
CA VAL A 146 9.84 -14.22 -10.84
C VAL A 146 9.24 -12.81 -10.81
N ARG A 147 7.92 -12.69 -10.99
CA ARG A 147 7.22 -11.41 -11.05
C ARG A 147 6.57 -11.13 -9.70
N ILE A 148 6.99 -10.06 -9.05
CA ILE A 148 6.56 -9.64 -7.72
C ILE A 148 5.79 -8.34 -7.81
N GLN A 149 4.60 -8.29 -7.19
CA GLN A 149 3.77 -7.10 -7.19
C GLN A 149 3.50 -6.60 -5.77
N ASP A 150 3.84 -5.34 -5.49
CA ASP A 150 3.35 -4.66 -4.29
C ASP A 150 1.93 -4.13 -4.54
N CYS A 151 0.95 -4.81 -3.95
CA CYS A 151 -0.47 -4.49 -4.06
C CYS A 151 -1.00 -3.69 -2.85
N ALA A 152 -0.13 -3.22 -1.93
CA ALA A 152 -0.56 -2.56 -0.70
C ALA A 152 -1.48 -1.36 -0.94
N GLN A 153 -1.29 -0.60 -2.02
CA GLN A 153 -2.14 0.53 -2.37
C GLN A 153 -3.28 0.20 -3.34
N ALA A 154 -3.13 -0.86 -4.14
CA ALA A 154 -4.14 -1.26 -5.11
C ALA A 154 -5.29 -2.04 -4.46
N TRP A 155 -4.98 -2.88 -3.46
CA TRP A 155 -5.94 -3.75 -2.80
C TRP A 155 -7.16 -2.98 -2.27
N GLY A 156 -8.34 -3.41 -2.68
CA GLY A 156 -9.60 -2.79 -2.28
C GLY A 156 -9.94 -1.44 -2.94
N LYS A 157 -9.03 -0.88 -3.76
CA LYS A 157 -9.25 0.38 -4.49
C LYS A 157 -9.41 0.16 -6.00
N VAL A 158 -8.64 -0.77 -6.56
CA VAL A 158 -8.70 -1.17 -7.97
C VAL A 158 -8.62 -2.69 -8.08
N PRO A 159 -9.06 -3.29 -9.20
CA PRO A 159 -8.84 -4.70 -9.45
C PRO A 159 -7.35 -5.06 -9.44
N VAL A 160 -7.00 -6.20 -8.82
CA VAL A 160 -5.65 -6.75 -8.80
C VAL A 160 -5.69 -8.07 -9.58
N ASP A 161 -4.87 -8.16 -10.63
CA ASP A 161 -4.73 -9.36 -11.44
C ASP A 161 -3.50 -10.17 -11.02
N LEU A 162 -3.72 -11.19 -10.19
CA LEU A 162 -2.64 -12.08 -9.72
C LEU A 162 -2.17 -13.08 -10.79
N SER A 163 -2.85 -13.20 -11.93
CA SER A 163 -2.39 -14.06 -13.04
C SER A 163 -1.11 -13.50 -13.67
N ALA A 164 -0.92 -12.19 -13.60
CA ALA A 164 0.24 -11.49 -14.16
C ALA A 164 1.51 -11.59 -13.30
N CYS A 165 1.42 -12.11 -12.06
CA CYS A 165 2.57 -12.19 -11.14
C CYS A 165 2.69 -13.57 -10.48
N ASP A 166 3.80 -13.81 -9.80
CA ASP A 166 4.12 -15.08 -9.13
C ASP A 166 4.12 -14.92 -7.60
N ALA A 167 4.23 -13.67 -7.13
CA ALA A 167 4.04 -13.31 -5.74
C ALA A 167 3.49 -11.88 -5.61
N ALA A 168 2.72 -11.63 -4.55
CA ALA A 168 2.17 -10.31 -4.24
C ALA A 168 2.09 -10.06 -2.73
N VAL A 169 2.13 -8.79 -2.34
CA VAL A 169 1.96 -8.38 -0.94
C VAL A 169 0.78 -7.44 -0.78
N PHE A 170 0.10 -7.53 0.40
CA PHE A 170 -1.10 -6.78 0.71
C PHE A 170 -1.05 -6.27 2.16
N SER A 171 -1.70 -5.14 2.44
CA SER A 171 -1.69 -4.52 3.76
C SER A 171 -3.09 -4.21 4.25
N ALA A 172 -3.52 -4.82 5.36
CA ALA A 172 -4.88 -4.70 5.88
C ALA A 172 -5.25 -3.27 6.29
N HIS A 173 -4.32 -2.51 6.89
CA HIS A 173 -4.62 -1.15 7.35
C HIS A 173 -4.86 -0.13 6.21
N LYS A 174 -4.67 -0.50 4.95
CA LYS A 174 -4.99 0.32 3.78
C LYS A 174 -6.44 0.14 3.32
N ILE A 175 -7.11 -0.90 3.81
CA ILE A 175 -8.48 -1.26 3.44
C ILE A 175 -9.48 -1.21 4.62
N GLY A 176 -9.16 -0.49 5.69
CA GLY A 176 -10.00 -0.43 6.89
C GLY A 176 -9.81 -1.60 7.84
N GLY A 177 -8.76 -2.39 7.64
CA GLY A 177 -8.32 -3.45 8.55
C GLY A 177 -7.38 -2.95 9.64
N PRO A 178 -6.96 -3.83 10.56
CA PRO A 178 -6.06 -3.48 11.64
C PRO A 178 -4.61 -3.32 11.15
N ARG A 179 -3.80 -2.58 11.89
CA ARG A 179 -2.34 -2.70 11.84
C ARG A 179 -1.96 -4.07 12.42
N GLY A 180 -0.79 -4.59 12.06
CA GLY A 180 -0.34 -5.90 12.51
C GLY A 180 -0.78 -7.06 11.61
N ALA A 181 -1.55 -6.79 10.53
CA ALA A 181 -1.95 -7.79 9.54
C ALA A 181 -1.58 -7.38 8.13
N ALA A 182 -0.88 -8.25 7.44
CA ALA A 182 -0.54 -8.17 6.04
C ALA A 182 -0.49 -9.58 5.43
N LEU A 183 -0.46 -9.67 4.12
CA LEU A 183 -0.43 -10.94 3.41
C LEU A 183 0.75 -10.97 2.47
N LEU A 184 1.41 -12.11 2.41
CA LEU A 184 2.27 -12.53 1.33
C LEU A 184 1.56 -13.66 0.59
N TRP A 185 1.23 -13.44 -0.67
CA TRP A 185 0.81 -14.49 -1.58
C TRP A 185 2.00 -14.95 -2.42
N MET A 186 2.16 -16.25 -2.54
CA MET A 186 3.17 -16.87 -3.39
C MET A 186 2.54 -18.02 -4.15
N ARG A 187 2.67 -18.01 -5.47
CA ARG A 187 2.24 -19.10 -6.33
C ARG A 187 2.90 -20.42 -5.89
N ALA A 188 2.14 -21.50 -5.90
CA ALA A 188 2.66 -22.83 -5.56
C ALA A 188 3.88 -23.17 -6.44
N GLY A 189 4.94 -23.70 -5.82
CA GLY A 189 6.17 -24.08 -6.51
C GLY A 189 7.18 -22.94 -6.73
N LEU A 190 6.92 -21.73 -6.23
CA LEU A 190 7.91 -20.66 -6.25
C LEU A 190 9.17 -21.09 -5.48
N PRO A 191 10.38 -21.00 -6.09
CA PRO A 191 11.64 -21.30 -5.40
C PRO A 191 11.92 -20.22 -4.36
N TRP A 192 11.70 -20.55 -3.09
CA TRP A 192 11.79 -19.60 -1.99
C TRP A 192 12.13 -20.29 -0.68
N GLU A 193 13.13 -19.77 0.04
CA GLU A 193 13.52 -20.27 1.35
C GLU A 193 13.03 -19.37 2.49
N PRO A 194 12.45 -19.95 3.58
CA PRO A 194 12.01 -19.18 4.74
C PRO A 194 13.19 -18.49 5.44
N VAL A 195 13.14 -17.17 5.53
CA VAL A 195 14.12 -16.35 6.26
C VAL A 195 13.89 -16.41 7.77
N MET A 196 12.63 -16.30 8.20
CA MET A 196 12.22 -16.49 9.60
C MET A 196 11.77 -17.94 9.80
N LYS A 197 12.67 -18.82 10.19
CA LYS A 197 12.37 -20.24 10.37
C LYS A 197 11.52 -20.48 11.62
N GLY A 198 10.49 -21.34 11.51
CA GLY A 198 9.58 -21.73 12.58
C GLY A 198 8.49 -22.67 12.08
N PRO A 199 7.70 -23.30 12.98
CA PRO A 199 6.64 -24.20 12.59
C PRO A 199 5.37 -23.49 12.04
N GLN A 200 5.25 -22.17 12.30
CA GLN A 200 4.07 -21.40 11.93
C GLN A 200 3.98 -21.19 10.41
N GLU A 201 2.83 -20.75 9.95
CA GLU A 201 2.56 -20.47 8.54
C GLU A 201 3.06 -21.60 7.61
N ARG A 202 2.86 -22.84 8.04
CA ARG A 202 3.31 -24.06 7.31
C ARG A 202 4.81 -24.09 7.07
N ARG A 203 5.59 -23.64 8.05
CA ARG A 203 7.05 -23.50 8.06
C ARG A 203 7.58 -22.40 7.10
N ARG A 204 6.72 -21.45 6.71
CA ARG A 204 7.12 -20.33 5.83
C ARG A 204 7.45 -19.04 6.59
N ARG A 205 6.90 -18.88 7.80
CA ARG A 205 7.17 -17.70 8.63
C ARG A 205 7.04 -18.10 10.10
N GLY A 206 8.15 -18.01 10.86
CA GLY A 206 8.18 -18.29 12.29
C GLY A 206 7.61 -17.14 13.12
N GLY A 207 7.25 -17.43 14.37
CA GLY A 207 6.61 -16.50 15.30
C GLY A 207 5.10 -16.73 15.38
N THR A 208 4.55 -16.63 16.60
CA THR A 208 3.11 -16.83 16.87
C THR A 208 2.31 -15.82 16.06
N GLU A 209 1.27 -16.31 15.42
CA GLU A 209 0.38 -15.51 14.58
C GLU A 209 -0.44 -14.53 15.43
N ASP A 210 -0.58 -13.29 14.95
CA ASP A 210 -1.47 -12.30 15.55
C ASP A 210 -2.92 -12.61 15.13
N LEU A 211 -3.54 -13.57 15.83
CA LEU A 211 -4.90 -14.00 15.54
C LEU A 211 -5.90 -12.85 15.54
N PRO A 212 -5.94 -11.94 16.52
CA PRO A 212 -6.85 -10.81 16.50
C PRO A 212 -6.72 -9.95 15.22
N ALA A 213 -5.48 -9.64 14.80
CA ALA A 213 -5.25 -8.86 13.61
C ALA A 213 -5.63 -9.63 12.32
N ILE A 214 -5.38 -10.93 12.27
CA ILE A 214 -5.77 -11.80 11.14
C ILE A 214 -7.30 -11.84 11.00
N LEU A 215 -8.04 -12.00 12.09
CA LEU A 215 -9.51 -11.98 12.05
C LEU A 215 -10.06 -10.63 11.64
N GLY A 216 -9.45 -9.54 12.14
CA GLY A 216 -9.79 -8.18 11.71
C GLY A 216 -9.51 -7.95 10.22
N CYS A 217 -8.45 -8.54 9.68
CA CYS A 217 -8.15 -8.50 8.24
C CYS A 217 -9.25 -9.20 7.42
N ALA A 218 -9.70 -10.38 7.82
CA ALA A 218 -10.78 -11.09 7.13
C ALA A 218 -12.09 -10.27 7.12
N VAL A 219 -12.41 -9.61 8.25
CA VAL A 219 -13.55 -8.66 8.29
C VAL A 219 -13.38 -7.52 7.30
N ALA A 220 -12.21 -6.89 7.26
CA ALA A 220 -11.95 -5.80 6.31
C ALA A 220 -12.10 -6.25 4.84
N VAL A 221 -11.69 -7.49 4.55
CA VAL A 221 -11.84 -8.10 3.22
C VAL A 221 -13.33 -8.27 2.83
N ARG A 222 -14.20 -8.62 3.77
CA ARG A 222 -15.66 -8.70 3.52
C ARG A 222 -16.26 -7.38 3.08
N HIS A 223 -15.72 -6.26 3.55
CA HIS A 223 -16.18 -4.91 3.19
C HIS A 223 -15.57 -4.36 1.89
N LEU A 224 -14.71 -5.13 1.18
CA LEU A 224 -14.10 -4.66 -0.09
C LEU A 224 -15.14 -4.33 -1.16
N PRO A 225 -16.21 -5.12 -1.39
CA PRO A 225 -17.23 -4.78 -2.39
C PRO A 225 -17.89 -3.42 -2.13
N GLU A 226 -18.21 -3.11 -0.87
CA GLU A 226 -18.82 -1.83 -0.48
C GLU A 226 -17.85 -0.66 -0.71
N ARG A 227 -16.58 -0.85 -0.36
CA ARG A 227 -15.52 0.16 -0.60
C ARG A 227 -15.29 0.41 -2.09
N GLN A 228 -15.36 -0.62 -2.91
CA GLN A 228 -15.19 -0.49 -4.38
C GLN A 228 -16.42 0.14 -5.04
N ALA A 229 -17.60 -0.06 -4.50
CA ALA A 229 -18.85 0.52 -5.02
C ALA A 229 -18.83 2.05 -5.05
N VAL A 230 -18.08 2.71 -4.18
CA VAL A 230 -17.98 4.18 -4.12
C VAL A 230 -16.86 4.76 -4.99
N ASN A 231 -16.06 3.94 -5.67
CA ASN A 231 -14.92 4.40 -6.46
C ASN A 231 -15.28 5.42 -7.55
N THR A 232 -16.40 5.22 -8.23
CA THR A 232 -16.88 6.18 -9.25
C THR A 232 -17.15 7.56 -8.65
N ALA A 233 -17.76 7.61 -7.46
CA ALA A 233 -17.99 8.86 -6.74
C ALA A 233 -16.67 9.50 -6.27
N LEU A 234 -15.73 8.70 -5.79
CA LEU A 234 -14.40 9.18 -5.41
C LEU A 234 -13.62 9.76 -6.60
N VAL A 235 -13.69 9.13 -7.77
CA VAL A 235 -13.11 9.69 -9.01
C VAL A 235 -13.72 11.05 -9.32
N ALA A 236 -15.04 11.17 -9.28
CA ALA A 236 -15.71 12.44 -9.55
C ALA A 236 -15.32 13.54 -8.55
N LEU A 237 -15.22 13.22 -7.25
CA LEU A 237 -14.78 14.16 -6.22
C LEU A 237 -13.32 14.59 -6.42
N ARG A 238 -12.43 13.64 -6.71
CA ARG A 238 -11.02 13.89 -7.01
C ARG A 238 -10.87 14.81 -8.22
N ASP A 239 -11.55 14.48 -9.31
CA ASP A 239 -11.43 15.21 -10.57
C ASP A 239 -12.02 16.64 -10.45
N ALA A 240 -13.10 16.82 -9.70
CA ALA A 240 -13.67 18.12 -9.40
C ALA A 240 -12.70 18.97 -8.55
N PHE A 241 -12.11 18.40 -7.51
CA PHE A 241 -11.08 19.06 -6.70
C PHE A 241 -9.87 19.49 -7.55
N GLU A 242 -9.35 18.60 -8.39
CA GLU A 242 -8.23 18.86 -9.27
C GLU A 242 -8.53 19.99 -10.29
N ALA A 243 -9.72 19.94 -10.91
CA ALA A 243 -10.17 20.97 -11.84
C ALA A 243 -10.29 22.35 -11.17
N GLU A 244 -10.82 22.39 -9.95
CA GLU A 244 -10.95 23.63 -9.19
C GLU A 244 -9.58 24.24 -8.89
N ILE A 245 -8.68 23.47 -8.23
CA ILE A 245 -7.39 24.03 -7.78
C ILE A 245 -6.48 24.41 -8.94
N THR A 246 -6.48 23.67 -10.05
CA THR A 246 -5.67 24.00 -11.23
C THR A 246 -6.20 25.21 -12.00
N SER A 247 -7.47 25.58 -11.81
CA SER A 247 -8.05 26.79 -12.39
C SER A 247 -7.52 28.09 -11.76
N TRP A 248 -6.92 28.03 -10.56
CA TRP A 248 -6.48 29.22 -9.83
C TRP A 248 -5.16 29.80 -10.32
N ASN A 249 -4.21 28.92 -10.68
CA ASN A 249 -2.86 29.31 -11.09
C ASN A 249 -2.24 28.24 -11.99
N ARG A 250 -1.45 28.66 -13.00
CA ARG A 250 -0.70 27.78 -13.92
C ARG A 250 0.43 27.01 -13.23
N ASP A 251 0.87 27.48 -12.07
CA ASP A 251 1.93 26.86 -11.27
C ASP A 251 1.43 25.69 -10.41
N ILE A 252 0.11 25.37 -10.48
CA ILE A 252 -0.49 24.19 -9.86
C ILE A 252 -0.65 23.11 -10.92
N GLU A 253 -0.01 21.97 -10.69
CA GLU A 253 -0.01 20.84 -11.61
C GLU A 253 -0.41 19.55 -10.90
N VAL A 254 -1.32 18.78 -11.48
CA VAL A 254 -1.67 17.43 -11.00
C VAL A 254 -0.71 16.42 -11.62
N ILE A 255 0.11 15.78 -10.80
CA ILE A 255 1.06 14.76 -11.25
C ILE A 255 0.30 13.53 -11.73
N GLY A 256 0.60 13.11 -12.96
CA GLY A 256 -0.04 11.96 -13.59
C GLY A 256 -1.46 12.22 -14.11
N LEU A 257 -1.84 13.49 -14.31
CA LEU A 257 -3.11 13.84 -14.96
C LEU A 257 -3.22 13.15 -16.33
N GLY A 258 -4.38 12.55 -16.62
CA GLY A 258 -4.62 11.80 -17.86
C GLY A 258 -4.08 10.35 -17.87
N SER A 259 -3.33 9.94 -16.87
CA SER A 259 -2.87 8.56 -16.69
C SER A 259 -3.84 7.75 -15.80
N PRO A 260 -3.85 6.41 -15.89
CA PRO A 260 -4.57 5.57 -14.94
C PRO A 260 -4.09 5.82 -13.51
N ARG A 261 -5.02 6.14 -12.60
CA ARG A 261 -4.71 6.47 -11.19
C ARG A 261 -5.72 5.83 -10.23
N LEU A 262 -5.31 5.70 -8.98
CA LEU A 262 -6.21 5.33 -7.88
C LEU A 262 -7.41 6.30 -7.83
N PRO A 263 -8.62 5.82 -7.51
CA PRO A 263 -9.83 6.63 -7.50
C PRO A 263 -9.80 7.75 -6.46
N ASN A 264 -9.06 7.54 -5.38
CA ASN A 264 -9.07 8.38 -4.18
C ASN A 264 -7.85 9.29 -4.02
N THR A 265 -6.90 9.32 -4.97
CA THR A 265 -5.59 9.96 -4.77
C THR A 265 -5.35 11.07 -5.76
N SER A 266 -5.04 12.26 -5.25
CA SER A 266 -4.54 13.40 -5.99
C SER A 266 -3.16 13.78 -5.47
N CYS A 267 -2.17 13.86 -6.37
CA CYS A 267 -0.81 14.30 -6.10
C CYS A 267 -0.60 15.62 -6.83
N VAL A 268 -0.39 16.70 -6.09
CA VAL A 268 -0.41 18.04 -6.63
C VAL A 268 0.91 18.76 -6.35
N LEU A 269 1.52 19.26 -7.40
CA LEU A 269 2.68 20.13 -7.36
C LEU A 269 2.22 21.58 -7.27
N PHE A 270 2.72 22.33 -6.30
CA PHE A 270 2.49 23.75 -6.07
C PHE A 270 3.80 24.51 -6.29
N ARG A 271 4.15 24.82 -7.55
CA ARG A 271 5.43 25.47 -7.88
C ARG A 271 5.57 26.81 -7.14
N GLY A 272 6.78 27.07 -6.65
CA GLY A 272 7.06 28.28 -5.87
C GLY A 272 6.60 28.24 -4.41
N HIS A 273 6.00 27.12 -3.95
CA HIS A 273 5.57 26.93 -2.58
C HIS A 273 6.35 25.78 -1.91
N HIS A 274 6.67 25.94 -0.63
CA HIS A 274 7.25 24.85 0.16
C HIS A 274 6.14 23.88 0.61
N GLY A 275 6.19 22.63 0.16
CA GLY A 275 5.19 21.61 0.50
C GLY A 275 5.00 21.41 1.99
N GLU A 276 6.10 21.47 2.78
CA GLU A 276 6.00 21.37 4.25
C GLU A 276 5.29 22.55 4.91
N ALA A 277 5.53 23.76 4.41
CA ALA A 277 4.86 24.95 4.93
C ALA A 277 3.36 24.89 4.63
N LEU A 278 2.98 24.48 3.43
CA LEU A 278 1.58 24.25 3.04
C LEU A 278 0.96 23.12 3.92
N HIS A 279 1.66 22.01 4.07
CA HIS A 279 1.23 20.90 4.93
C HIS A 279 0.96 21.38 6.38
N ALA A 280 1.93 22.09 6.98
CA ALA A 280 1.78 22.59 8.34
C ALA A 280 0.60 23.59 8.49
N SER A 281 0.41 24.43 7.48
CA SER A 281 -0.70 25.40 7.45
C SER A 281 -2.05 24.71 7.32
N LEU A 282 -2.17 23.66 6.50
CA LEU A 282 -3.37 22.84 6.39
C LEU A 282 -3.63 22.06 7.67
N ASP A 283 -2.59 21.51 8.31
CA ASP A 283 -2.73 20.80 9.58
C ASP A 283 -3.29 21.71 10.67
N MET A 284 -2.79 22.96 10.78
CA MET A 284 -3.32 23.99 11.69
C MET A 284 -4.76 24.39 11.33
N ALA A 285 -5.12 24.35 10.06
CA ALA A 285 -6.49 24.60 9.59
C ALA A 285 -7.44 23.40 9.77
N GLY A 286 -6.95 22.27 10.30
CA GLY A 286 -7.75 21.09 10.63
C GLY A 286 -7.80 20.02 9.52
N PHE A 287 -6.92 20.07 8.52
CA PHE A 287 -6.86 19.10 7.43
C PHE A 287 -5.60 18.21 7.55
N ALA A 288 -5.79 16.92 7.72
CA ALA A 288 -4.69 15.95 7.66
C ALA A 288 -4.43 15.57 6.20
N VAL A 289 -3.31 16.02 5.66
CA VAL A 289 -2.83 15.71 4.31
C VAL A 289 -1.41 15.12 4.40
N SER A 290 -0.76 14.81 3.28
CA SER A 290 0.63 14.31 3.29
C SER A 290 1.50 15.13 2.33
N THR A 291 2.77 15.32 2.69
CA THR A 291 3.81 15.69 1.72
C THR A 291 4.21 14.44 0.92
N GLY A 292 4.66 14.60 -0.33
CA GLY A 292 5.19 13.49 -1.12
C GLY A 292 6.48 12.87 -0.55
N SER A 293 7.05 13.47 0.49
CA SER A 293 8.27 12.97 1.14
C SER A 293 7.93 12.17 2.39
N ALA A 294 8.45 10.95 2.50
CA ALA A 294 8.40 10.22 3.76
C ALA A 294 9.31 10.92 4.78
N CYS A 295 8.74 11.48 5.84
CA CYS A 295 9.49 11.99 6.98
C CYS A 295 10.26 10.84 7.65
N HIS A 296 11.50 10.61 7.27
CA HIS A 296 12.44 9.79 8.04
C HIS A 296 13.25 10.72 8.92
N SER A 297 12.96 10.70 10.23
CA SER A 297 13.80 11.25 11.31
C SER A 297 14.58 12.54 10.99
N GLY A 298 13.88 13.65 10.80
CA GLY A 298 14.51 14.99 10.89
C GLY A 298 15.24 15.53 9.67
N SER A 299 15.34 14.81 8.54
CA SER A 299 15.82 15.35 7.27
C SER A 299 14.79 15.07 6.16
N VAL A 300 14.23 16.13 5.62
CA VAL A 300 13.31 16.05 4.48
C VAL A 300 14.11 15.73 3.23
N LYS A 301 14.02 14.48 2.79
CA LYS A 301 14.51 14.14 1.44
C LYS A 301 13.34 14.24 0.47
N PRO A 302 13.52 14.96 -0.67
CA PRO A 302 12.51 14.97 -1.71
C PRO A 302 12.11 13.56 -2.13
N SER A 303 10.85 13.38 -2.52
CA SER A 303 10.33 12.09 -2.92
C SER A 303 11.08 11.53 -4.14
N HIS A 304 11.65 10.33 -3.97
CA HIS A 304 12.26 9.61 -5.10
C HIS A 304 11.23 9.17 -6.15
N ALA A 305 9.99 8.92 -5.74
CA ALA A 305 8.91 8.57 -6.66
C ALA A 305 8.60 9.74 -7.62
N ILE A 306 8.60 10.97 -7.12
CA ILE A 306 8.38 12.17 -7.91
C ILE A 306 9.56 12.45 -8.84
N THR A 307 10.81 12.37 -8.33
CA THR A 307 12.00 12.58 -9.16
C THR A 307 12.16 11.51 -10.24
N THR A 308 11.71 10.28 -10.00
CA THR A 308 11.66 9.20 -11.01
C THR A 308 10.75 9.55 -12.20
N LEU A 309 9.74 10.38 -11.99
CA LEU A 309 8.87 10.87 -13.05
C LEU A 309 9.47 12.05 -13.85
N GLY A 310 10.71 12.46 -13.54
CA GLY A 310 11.43 13.53 -14.23
C GLY A 310 11.26 14.92 -13.61
N TYR A 311 10.58 15.04 -12.48
CA TYR A 311 10.48 16.32 -11.74
C TYR A 311 11.80 16.63 -11.03
N SER A 312 12.08 17.93 -10.88
CA SER A 312 13.26 18.41 -10.16
C SER A 312 13.16 18.13 -8.65
N LEU A 313 14.29 18.23 -7.94
CA LEU A 313 14.29 18.13 -6.47
C LEU A 313 13.47 19.25 -5.81
N GLU A 314 13.47 20.44 -6.42
CA GLU A 314 12.67 21.57 -5.98
C GLU A 314 11.17 21.30 -6.16
N ASP A 315 10.75 20.84 -7.34
CA ASP A 315 9.36 20.41 -7.58
C ASP A 315 8.92 19.31 -6.59
N ALA A 316 9.78 18.30 -6.37
CA ALA A 316 9.47 17.23 -5.42
C ALA A 316 9.30 17.72 -3.97
N GLY A 317 9.95 18.85 -3.60
CA GLY A 317 9.76 19.53 -2.33
C GLY A 317 8.48 20.37 -2.24
N SER A 318 7.81 20.58 -3.37
CA SER A 318 6.60 21.43 -3.50
C SER A 318 5.31 20.61 -3.70
N VAL A 319 5.36 19.29 -3.44
CA VAL A 319 4.24 18.37 -3.66
C VAL A 319 3.45 18.13 -2.40
N LEU A 320 2.12 18.12 -2.53
CA LEU A 320 1.20 17.55 -1.54
C LEU A 320 0.40 16.40 -2.14
N ARG A 321 0.12 15.38 -1.31
CA ARG A 321 -0.80 14.31 -1.62
C ARG A 321 -2.07 14.46 -0.81
N PHE A 322 -3.19 14.37 -1.49
CA PHE A 322 -4.53 14.28 -0.92
C PHE A 322 -5.10 12.91 -1.24
N SER A 323 -5.44 12.13 -0.22
CA SER A 323 -6.03 10.82 -0.41
C SER A 323 -7.28 10.63 0.45
N MET A 324 -8.40 10.46 -0.23
CA MET A 324 -9.75 10.45 0.32
C MET A 324 -10.08 9.09 0.93
N LEU A 325 -10.87 9.09 2.01
CA LEU A 325 -11.55 7.89 2.51
C LEU A 325 -12.76 7.55 1.61
N PRO A 326 -13.27 6.30 1.63
CA PRO A 326 -14.47 5.92 0.90
C PRO A 326 -15.71 6.78 1.25
N GLU A 327 -15.75 7.28 2.48
CA GLU A 327 -16.85 8.08 3.03
C GLU A 327 -16.69 9.58 2.79
N ALA A 328 -15.69 10.01 2.01
CA ALA A 328 -15.43 11.43 1.72
C ALA A 328 -16.65 12.09 1.06
N ARG A 329 -16.96 13.30 1.52
CA ARG A 329 -18.13 14.06 1.06
C ARG A 329 -17.71 15.31 0.26
N PRO A 330 -18.59 15.78 -0.66
CA PRO A 330 -18.32 17.00 -1.42
C PRO A 330 -18.00 18.22 -0.54
N ASP A 331 -18.77 18.43 0.52
CA ASP A 331 -18.57 19.55 1.44
C ASP A 331 -17.20 19.54 2.14
N GLU A 332 -16.63 18.37 2.41
CA GLU A 332 -15.29 18.22 2.96
C GLU A 332 -14.20 18.60 1.95
N VAL A 333 -14.39 18.20 0.70
CA VAL A 333 -13.46 18.49 -0.41
C VAL A 333 -13.51 19.99 -0.76
N GLU A 334 -14.69 20.59 -0.80
CA GLU A 334 -14.88 22.02 -0.98
C GLU A 334 -14.20 22.83 0.14
N ALA A 335 -14.35 22.38 1.40
CA ALA A 335 -13.68 23.00 2.54
C ALA A 335 -12.15 22.94 2.43
N LEU A 336 -11.59 21.82 1.93
CA LEU A 336 -10.15 21.66 1.66
C LEU A 336 -9.70 22.63 0.57
N ALA A 337 -10.42 22.70 -0.55
CA ALA A 337 -10.12 23.61 -1.65
C ALA A 337 -10.15 25.07 -1.18
N ALA A 338 -11.17 25.47 -0.41
CA ALA A 338 -11.27 26.79 0.16
C ALA A 338 -10.13 27.12 1.14
N ALA A 339 -9.63 26.15 1.91
CA ALA A 339 -8.47 26.32 2.77
C ALA A 339 -7.18 26.54 1.96
N LEU A 340 -6.95 25.72 0.93
CA LEU A 340 -5.82 25.86 0.01
C LEU A 340 -5.83 27.22 -0.69
N LYS A 341 -6.98 27.69 -1.15
CA LYS A 341 -7.11 28.98 -1.85
C LYS A 341 -6.71 30.18 -0.97
N ARG A 342 -6.85 30.06 0.35
CA ARG A 342 -6.38 31.10 1.28
C ARG A 342 -4.87 31.09 1.48
N LEU A 343 -4.21 29.97 1.25
CA LEU A 343 -2.78 29.78 1.43
C LEU A 343 -1.98 30.06 0.14
N ILE A 344 -2.65 29.95 -1.01
CA ILE A 344 -2.03 30.12 -2.33
C ILE A 344 -2.65 31.38 -2.96
N PRO A 345 -1.91 32.50 -3.03
CA PRO A 345 -2.39 33.71 -3.68
C PRO A 345 -2.76 33.44 -5.14
N SER A 346 -3.88 34.03 -5.60
CA SER A 346 -4.21 34.04 -7.02
C SER A 346 -3.13 34.84 -7.72
N GLY A 347 -2.43 34.23 -8.70
CA GLY A 347 -1.45 34.90 -9.55
C GLY A 347 -2.08 35.91 -10.48
#